data_42ec80be14074ca459b922356f702c69
#
_entry.id   42ec80be14074ca459b922356f702c69
#
_cell.length_a   1.000
_cell.length_b   1.000
_cell.length_c   1.000
_cell.angle_alpha   90.00
_cell.angle_beta   90.00
_cell.angle_gamma   90.00
#
_symmetry.space_group_name_H-M   'P 1'
#
loop_
_entity.id
_entity.type
_entity.pdbx_description
1 polymer ?
#
loop_
_entity_poly.entity_id
_entity_poly.type
_entity_poly.pdbx_seq_one_letter_code
_entity_poly.pdbx_strand_id
1 'polypeptide(L)' 'DDMISMDMSLMNLCKQGIITKETALTYASNPEMLKKRL' A
#
# COMPACT_ATOMS: atom_id res chain seq x y z
N ASP A 1 -8.51 -6.18 -10.13
CA ASP A 1 -8.54 -4.74 -10.18
C ASP A 1 -8.88 -4.15 -8.84
N ASP A 2 -9.78 -4.75 -8.09
CA ASP A 2 -10.02 -4.27 -6.75
C ASP A 2 -8.77 -4.34 -5.91
N MET A 3 -7.99 -5.39 -6.11
CA MET A 3 -6.74 -5.55 -5.38
C MET A 3 -5.75 -4.47 -5.78
N ILE A 4 -5.72 -4.14 -7.05
CA ILE A 4 -4.82 -3.09 -7.53
C ILE A 4 -5.26 -1.74 -7.00
N SER A 5 -6.56 -1.50 -6.96
CA SER A 5 -7.08 -0.24 -6.43
C SER A 5 -6.69 -0.06 -4.98
N MET A 6 -6.78 -1.12 -4.19
CA MET A 6 -6.42 -1.05 -2.79
C MET A 6 -4.93 -0.76 -2.62
N ASP A 7 -4.10 -1.43 -3.41
CA ASP A 7 -2.67 -1.20 -3.34
C ASP A 7 -2.33 0.24 -3.71
N MET A 8 -2.98 0.78 -4.74
CA MET A 8 -2.74 2.15 -5.15
C MET A 8 -3.17 3.14 -4.09
N SER A 9 -4.30 2.88 -3.45
CA SER A 9 -4.76 3.75 -2.37
C SER A 9 -3.76 3.76 -1.22
N LEU A 10 -3.30 2.58 -0.83
CA LEU A 10 -2.33 2.46 0.24
C LEU A 10 -1.03 3.16 -0.12
N MET A 11 -0.61 3.02 -1.37
CA MET A 11 0.61 3.66 -1.83
C MET A 11 0.49 5.18 -1.79
N ASN A 12 -0.65 5.70 -2.21
CA ASN A 12 -0.91 7.13 -2.16
C ASN A 12 -0.88 7.64 -0.72
N LEU A 13 -1.54 6.95 0.18
CA LEU A 13 -1.57 7.35 1.57
C LEU A 13 -0.16 7.35 2.17
N CYS A 14 0.63 6.36 1.80
CA CYS A 14 1.99 6.26 2.29
C CYS A 14 2.84 7.40 1.74
N LYS A 15 2.68 7.74 0.48
CA LYS A 15 3.41 8.82 -0.14
C LYS A 15 3.08 10.17 0.49
N GLN A 16 1.82 10.34 0.87
CA GLN A 16 1.38 11.58 1.49
C GLN A 16 1.79 11.68 2.95
N GLY A 17 2.30 10.59 3.49
CA GLY A 17 2.72 10.58 4.88
C GLY A 17 1.57 10.38 5.86
N ILE A 18 0.41 9.99 5.35
CA ILE A 18 -0.75 9.74 6.20
C ILE A 18 -0.56 8.44 6.97
N ILE A 19 0.02 7.43 6.32
CA ILE A 19 0.31 6.15 6.95
C ILE A 19 1.76 5.78 6.68
N THR A 20 2.29 4.88 7.51
CA THR A 20 3.64 4.39 7.34
C THR A 20 3.66 3.19 6.39
N LYS A 21 4.87 2.82 5.95
CA LYS A 21 5.03 1.65 5.10
C LYS A 21 4.49 0.40 5.80
N GLU A 22 4.78 0.27 7.08
CA GLU A 22 4.31 -0.88 7.83
C GLU A 22 2.79 -0.95 7.84
N THR A 23 2.15 0.19 8.07
CA THR A 23 0.71 0.24 8.06
C THR A 23 0.17 -0.15 6.69
N ALA A 24 0.77 0.39 5.63
CA ALA A 24 0.34 0.06 4.28
C ALA A 24 0.46 -1.43 4.01
N LEU A 25 1.57 -2.02 4.43
CA LEU A 25 1.80 -3.46 4.21
C LEU A 25 0.82 -4.30 5.02
N THR A 26 0.46 -3.82 6.20
CA THR A 26 -0.49 -4.55 7.05
C THR A 26 -1.85 -4.64 6.39
N TYR A 27 -2.26 -3.57 5.73
CA TYR A 27 -3.58 -3.53 5.10
C TYR A 27 -3.58 -4.01 3.66
N ALA A 28 -2.41 -4.23 3.07
CA ALA A 28 -2.31 -4.65 1.69
C ALA A 28 -2.76 -6.09 1.51
N SER A 29 -3.46 -6.34 0.41
CA SER A 29 -3.83 -7.71 0.07
C SER A 29 -2.62 -8.54 -0.27
N ASN A 30 -1.64 -7.91 -0.92
CA ASN A 30 -0.39 -8.58 -1.27
C ASN A 30 0.77 -7.70 -0.83
N PRO A 31 1.17 -7.81 0.42
CA PRO A 31 2.22 -6.93 0.96
C PRO A 31 3.56 -7.06 0.23
N GLU A 32 3.86 -8.25 -0.26
CA GLU A 32 5.12 -8.43 -0.98
C GLU A 32 5.17 -7.58 -2.24
N MET A 33 4.05 -7.56 -2.96
CA MET A 33 3.97 -6.76 -4.18
C MET A 33 4.03 -5.28 -3.86
N LEU A 34 3.31 -4.87 -2.84
CA LEU A 34 3.32 -3.48 -2.42
C LEU A 34 4.70 -3.04 -1.97
N LYS A 35 5.39 -3.92 -1.27
CA LYS A 35 6.73 -3.62 -0.80
C LYS A 35 7.69 -3.33 -1.96
N LYS A 36 7.52 -4.04 -3.05
CA LYS A 36 8.37 -3.81 -4.22
C LYS A 36 8.11 -2.43 -4.83
N ARG A 37 6.88 -1.96 -4.73
CA ARG A 37 6.53 -0.65 -5.27
C ARG A 37 6.90 0.50 -4.34
N LEU A 38 7.04 0.20 -3.09
CA LEU A 38 7.46 1.20 -2.12
C LEU A 38 8.98 1.32 -2.09
#